data_cd6166ba3dae013555292ce8767f7818
#
_entry.id   cd6166ba3dae013555292ce8767f7818
#
_cell.length_a   1.000
_cell.length_b   1.000
_cell.length_c   1.000
_cell.angle_alpha   90.00
_cell.angle_beta   90.00
_cell.angle_gamma   90.00
#
_symmetry.space_group_name_H-M   'P 1'
#
loop_
_entity.id
_entity.type
_entity.pdbx_description
1 polymer ?
#
loop_
_entity_poly.entity_id
_entity_poly.type
_entity_poly.pdbx_seq_one_letter_code
_entity_poly.pdbx_strand_id
1 'polypeptide(L)'
;MRRIPHPYRNGELVIVIDCSDLDRSAQFWAGVLGYTAATAGSGRYRTLIPEGGNGIEVLLQRTCDAKHGKNRLHLDLRTADLAAEVSRVTGLGATVLTARPIVEDGLRWHILADPDGNEFCVLQPLGRPAAG
;
A
#
# COMPACT_ATOMS: atom_id res chain seq x y z
N MET A 1 12.75 33.69 5.13
CA MET A 1 11.45 33.00 4.98
C MET A 1 11.09 32.34 6.29
N ARG A 2 9.91 32.61 6.75
CA ARG A 2 9.44 32.06 8.01
C ARG A 2 9.04 30.58 7.81
N ARG A 3 9.61 29.70 8.62
CA ARG A 3 9.27 28.29 8.56
C ARG A 3 8.01 28.02 9.39
N ILE A 4 7.01 27.43 8.76
CA ILE A 4 5.80 27.00 9.45
C ILE A 4 6.08 25.63 10.07
N PRO A 5 5.80 25.43 11.37
CA PRO A 5 5.97 24.12 11.97
C PRO A 5 5.16 23.07 11.22
N HIS A 6 5.74 21.91 10.99
CA HIS A 6 5.08 20.82 10.28
C HIS A 6 4.16 20.08 11.26
N PRO A 7 2.83 20.13 11.08
CA PRO A 7 1.90 19.57 12.05
C PRO A 7 1.83 18.03 12.02
N TYR A 8 2.39 17.38 10.99
CA TYR A 8 2.27 15.94 10.81
C TYR A 8 3.57 15.18 10.99
N ARG A 9 4.60 15.82 11.52
CA ARG A 9 5.85 15.11 11.77
C ARG A 9 5.68 14.11 12.91
N ASN A 10 6.58 13.14 12.98
CA ASN A 10 6.61 12.10 14.02
C ASN A 10 5.43 11.13 13.96
N GLY A 11 4.94 10.85 12.75
CA GLY A 11 3.94 9.81 12.56
C GLY A 11 2.51 10.25 12.83
N GLU A 12 2.24 11.54 12.79
CA GLU A 12 0.87 12.04 12.93
C GLU A 12 0.00 11.76 11.70
N LEU A 13 0.61 11.49 10.55
CA LEU A 13 -0.11 11.06 9.35
C LEU A 13 -0.23 9.54 9.36
N VAL A 14 -1.44 9.04 9.27
CA VAL A 14 -1.74 7.60 9.22
C VAL A 14 -2.58 7.33 7.97
N ILE A 15 -2.26 6.25 7.26
CA ILE A 15 -3.08 5.79 6.14
C ILE A 15 -4.09 4.79 6.69
N VAL A 16 -5.37 5.02 6.43
CA VAL A 16 -6.43 4.11 6.85
C VAL A 16 -6.93 3.34 5.64
N ILE A 17 -6.95 2.02 5.74
CA ILE A 17 -7.47 1.13 4.70
C ILE A 17 -8.67 0.38 5.27
N ASP A 18 -9.80 0.51 4.61
CA ASP A 18 -11.00 -0.21 4.99
C ASP A 18 -10.94 -1.65 4.50
N CYS A 19 -11.43 -2.56 5.33
CA CYS A 19 -11.42 -3.98 5.00
C CYS A 19 -12.63 -4.68 5.62
N SER A 20 -12.94 -5.86 5.10
CA SER A 20 -14.02 -6.70 5.65
C SER A 20 -13.50 -7.69 6.69
N ASP A 21 -12.24 -8.07 6.60
CA ASP A 21 -11.60 -9.09 7.45
C ASP A 21 -10.23 -8.58 7.89
N LEU A 22 -10.10 -8.22 9.17
CA LEU A 22 -8.87 -7.64 9.71
C LEU A 22 -7.68 -8.58 9.59
N ASP A 23 -7.85 -9.87 9.87
CA ASP A 23 -6.74 -10.81 9.84
C ASP A 23 -6.23 -10.99 8.41
N ARG A 24 -7.12 -11.16 7.46
CA ARG A 24 -6.75 -11.29 6.05
C ARG A 24 -6.06 -10.03 5.53
N SER A 25 -6.63 -8.87 5.83
CA SER A 25 -6.08 -7.59 5.38
C SER A 25 -4.73 -7.32 6.04
N ALA A 26 -4.58 -7.66 7.33
CA ALA A 26 -3.31 -7.50 8.04
C ALA A 26 -2.23 -8.39 7.45
N GLN A 27 -2.53 -9.65 7.15
CA GLN A 27 -1.56 -10.54 6.52
C GLN A 27 -1.14 -10.02 5.16
N PHE A 28 -2.11 -9.55 4.37
CA PHE A 28 -1.82 -9.01 3.03
C PHE A 28 -0.94 -7.77 3.11
N TRP A 29 -1.39 -6.74 3.81
CA TRP A 29 -0.68 -5.46 3.81
C TRP A 29 0.63 -5.49 4.59
N ALA A 30 0.69 -6.24 5.69
CA ALA A 30 1.96 -6.46 6.40
C ALA A 30 2.97 -7.16 5.48
N GLY A 31 2.52 -8.15 4.72
CA GLY A 31 3.38 -8.84 3.76
C GLY A 31 3.82 -7.94 2.61
N VAL A 32 2.90 -7.15 2.05
CA VAL A 32 3.21 -6.24 0.94
C VAL A 32 4.21 -5.17 1.37
N LEU A 33 3.96 -4.53 2.51
CA LEU A 33 4.74 -3.37 2.96
C LEU A 33 5.97 -3.76 3.80
N GLY A 34 6.06 -5.00 4.24
CA GLY A 34 7.10 -5.40 5.19
C GLY A 34 6.87 -4.82 6.59
N TYR A 35 5.61 -4.59 6.95
CA TYR A 35 5.23 -4.03 8.24
C TYR A 35 4.89 -5.15 9.22
N THR A 36 4.83 -4.79 10.50
CA THR A 36 4.43 -5.71 11.57
C THR A 36 3.06 -5.32 12.08
N ALA A 37 2.16 -6.30 12.21
CA ALA A 37 0.86 -6.06 12.79
C ALA A 37 0.95 -5.97 14.31
N ALA A 38 0.34 -4.94 14.89
CA ALA A 38 0.25 -4.83 16.34
C ALA A 38 -0.63 -5.95 16.88
N THR A 39 -0.23 -6.52 18.02
CA THR A 39 -0.95 -7.64 18.63
C THR A 39 -2.18 -7.18 19.40
N ALA A 40 -2.16 -5.95 19.91
CA ALA A 40 -3.28 -5.38 20.64
C ALA A 40 -4.15 -4.57 19.69
N GLY A 41 -5.41 -4.86 19.66
CA GLY A 41 -6.36 -4.12 18.84
C GLY A 41 -7.76 -4.43 19.27
N SER A 42 -8.66 -3.49 18.98
CA SER A 42 -10.09 -3.75 19.11
C SER A 42 -10.54 -4.66 17.98
N GLY A 43 -11.76 -5.18 18.04
CA GLY A 43 -12.32 -5.96 16.94
C GLY A 43 -12.56 -5.17 15.66
N ARG A 44 -12.31 -3.85 15.66
CA ARG A 44 -12.56 -2.96 14.53
C ARG A 44 -11.30 -2.46 13.85
N TYR A 45 -10.18 -2.42 14.56
CA TYR A 45 -8.98 -1.76 14.07
C TYR A 45 -7.77 -2.65 14.27
N ARG A 46 -6.82 -2.55 13.35
CA ARG A 46 -5.51 -3.19 13.46
C ARG A 46 -4.45 -2.23 12.92
N THR A 47 -3.45 -1.92 13.73
CA THR A 47 -2.35 -1.06 13.30
C THR A 47 -1.23 -1.90 12.69
N LEU A 48 -0.70 -1.45 11.56
CA LEU A 48 0.50 -2.00 10.94
C LEU A 48 1.63 -0.99 11.12
N ILE A 49 2.75 -1.45 11.64
CA ILE A 49 3.86 -0.61 12.06
C ILE A 49 5.06 -0.87 11.15
N PRO A 50 5.67 0.20 10.57
CA PRO A 50 6.89 0.04 9.78
C PRO A 50 8.02 -0.54 10.61
N GLU A 51 8.92 -1.25 9.95
CA GLU A 51 10.12 -1.78 10.59
C GLU A 51 10.92 -0.64 11.21
N GLY A 52 11.36 -0.84 12.44
CA GLY A 52 12.09 0.20 13.19
C GLY A 52 11.23 1.33 13.72
N GLY A 53 9.92 1.30 13.47
CA GLY A 53 9.00 2.30 13.97
C GLY A 53 9.07 3.65 13.25
N ASN A 54 9.89 3.77 12.20
CA ASN A 54 10.00 5.00 11.41
C ASN A 54 9.25 4.84 10.11
N GLY A 55 8.39 5.78 9.79
CA GLY A 55 7.61 5.78 8.58
C GLY A 55 6.13 5.95 8.88
N ILE A 56 5.32 5.81 7.83
CA ILE A 56 3.88 6.02 7.92
C ILE A 56 3.21 4.74 8.38
N GLU A 57 2.48 4.81 9.49
CA GLU A 57 1.68 3.69 9.95
C GLU A 57 0.45 3.50 9.07
N VAL A 58 0.01 2.26 8.97
CA VAL A 58 -1.23 1.91 8.29
C VAL A 58 -2.20 1.36 9.32
N LEU A 59 -3.39 1.94 9.36
CA LEU A 59 -4.47 1.49 10.23
C LEU A 59 -5.49 0.76 9.37
N LEU A 60 -5.76 -0.49 9.70
CA LEU A 60 -6.83 -1.24 9.05
C LEU A 60 -8.10 -1.03 9.85
N GLN A 61 -9.19 -0.70 9.17
CA GLN A 61 -10.49 -0.49 9.79
C GLN A 61 -11.49 -1.47 9.20
N ARG A 62 -12.07 -2.31 10.04
CA ARG A 62 -13.12 -3.22 9.59
C ARG A 62 -14.41 -2.44 9.37
N THR A 63 -15.00 -2.62 8.19
CA THR A 63 -16.26 -1.99 7.83
C THR A 63 -17.12 -3.00 7.08
N CYS A 64 -18.43 -2.80 7.12
CA CYS A 64 -19.37 -3.60 6.33
C CYS A 64 -19.71 -2.93 4.99
N ASP A 65 -19.14 -1.76 4.72
CA ASP A 65 -19.37 -1.07 3.45
C ASP A 65 -18.51 -1.69 2.35
N ALA A 66 -19.14 -2.04 1.23
CA ALA A 66 -18.43 -2.55 0.08
C ALA A 66 -17.75 -1.39 -0.66
N LYS A 67 -16.64 -1.73 -1.35
CA LYS A 67 -15.97 -0.77 -2.21
C LYS A 67 -16.83 -0.50 -3.45
N HIS A 68 -16.97 0.77 -3.79
CA HIS A 68 -17.67 1.21 -5.00
C HIS A 68 -16.78 2.13 -5.82
N GLY A 69 -16.73 1.88 -7.13
CA GLY A 69 -16.02 2.74 -8.05
C GLY A 69 -14.49 2.66 -7.91
N LYS A 70 -13.82 3.58 -8.59
CA LYS A 70 -12.37 3.64 -8.61
C LYS A 70 -11.86 4.45 -7.42
N ASN A 71 -10.74 4.01 -6.83
CA ASN A 71 -10.05 4.79 -5.82
C ASN A 71 -9.56 6.11 -6.40
N ARG A 72 -9.84 7.19 -5.72
CA ARG A 72 -9.30 8.50 -6.10
C ARG A 72 -7.97 8.79 -5.42
N LEU A 73 -7.75 8.20 -4.24
CA LEU A 73 -6.45 8.13 -3.59
C LEU A 73 -5.99 6.70 -3.65
N HIS A 74 -4.76 6.47 -4.08
CA HIS A 74 -4.20 5.12 -4.13
C HIS A 74 -2.72 5.16 -3.75
N LEU A 75 -2.22 4.03 -3.30
CA LEU A 75 -0.81 3.88 -2.97
C LEU A 75 -0.04 3.45 -4.21
N ASP A 76 1.15 4.01 -4.39
CA ASP A 76 2.08 3.58 -5.43
C ASP A 76 3.29 2.96 -4.75
N LEU A 77 3.58 1.71 -5.08
CA LEU A 77 4.73 0.99 -4.56
C LEU A 77 5.80 0.92 -5.65
N ARG A 78 6.95 1.53 -5.42
CA ARG A 78 8.03 1.55 -6.39
C ARG A 78 8.92 0.34 -6.22
N THR A 79 9.23 -0.30 -7.34
CA THR A 79 10.09 -1.48 -7.36
C THR A 79 11.15 -1.35 -8.45
N ALA A 80 12.26 -2.04 -8.28
CA ALA A 80 13.28 -2.18 -9.32
C ALA A 80 12.94 -3.28 -10.32
N ASP A 81 11.98 -4.15 -10.02
CA ASP A 81 11.61 -5.29 -10.85
C ASP A 81 10.10 -5.49 -10.78
N LEU A 82 9.40 -4.93 -11.76
CA LEU A 82 7.93 -4.95 -11.78
C LEU A 82 7.37 -6.38 -11.81
N ALA A 83 7.90 -7.23 -12.67
CA ALA A 83 7.38 -8.59 -12.82
C ALA A 83 7.53 -9.38 -11.52
N ALA A 84 8.70 -9.29 -10.88
CA ALA A 84 8.95 -10.00 -9.63
C ALA A 84 8.04 -9.50 -8.50
N GLU A 85 7.86 -8.18 -8.41
CA GLU A 85 7.03 -7.62 -7.34
C GLU A 85 5.55 -7.93 -7.56
N VAL A 86 5.05 -7.84 -8.79
CA VAL A 86 3.68 -8.23 -9.09
C VAL A 86 3.45 -9.70 -8.74
N SER A 87 4.40 -10.57 -9.05
CA SER A 87 4.31 -11.99 -8.67
C SER A 87 4.27 -12.17 -7.16
N ARG A 88 5.11 -11.43 -6.43
CA ARG A 88 5.15 -11.51 -4.98
C ARG A 88 3.82 -11.09 -4.35
N VAL A 89 3.28 -9.93 -4.75
CA VAL A 89 2.05 -9.41 -4.14
C VAL A 89 0.82 -10.21 -4.56
N THR A 90 0.78 -10.78 -5.78
CA THR A 90 -0.30 -11.69 -6.16
C THR A 90 -0.27 -12.96 -5.33
N GLY A 91 0.92 -13.46 -5.00
CA GLY A 91 1.06 -14.59 -4.09
C GLY A 91 0.54 -14.30 -2.68
N LEU A 92 0.49 -13.03 -2.28
CA LEU A 92 -0.07 -12.60 -1.00
C LEU A 92 -1.59 -12.38 -1.05
N GLY A 93 -2.19 -12.37 -2.24
CA GLY A 93 -3.63 -12.23 -2.40
C GLY A 93 -4.10 -11.06 -3.25
N ALA A 94 -3.19 -10.33 -3.89
CA ALA A 94 -3.58 -9.25 -4.80
C ALA A 94 -4.14 -9.78 -6.10
N THR A 95 -5.00 -9.00 -6.72
CA THR A 95 -5.52 -9.25 -8.07
C THR A 95 -4.97 -8.19 -9.01
N VAL A 96 -4.40 -8.60 -10.13
CA VAL A 96 -3.93 -7.66 -11.16
C VAL A 96 -5.11 -7.21 -12.01
N LEU A 97 -5.33 -5.91 -12.09
CA LEU A 97 -6.47 -5.34 -12.81
C LEU A 97 -6.13 -4.97 -14.25
N THR A 98 -4.84 -4.78 -14.56
CA THR A 98 -4.40 -4.41 -15.90
C THR A 98 -3.86 -5.64 -16.62
N ALA A 99 -4.36 -5.91 -17.86
CA ALA A 99 -3.90 -7.06 -18.64
C ALA A 99 -2.43 -6.91 -19.07
N ARG A 100 -1.99 -5.66 -19.26
CA ARG A 100 -0.62 -5.32 -19.66
C ARG A 100 -0.12 -4.19 -18.80
N PRO A 101 1.21 -4.06 -18.61
CA PRO A 101 1.75 -2.89 -17.94
C PRO A 101 1.38 -1.62 -18.71
N ILE A 102 1.06 -0.58 -17.97
CA ILE A 102 0.89 0.77 -18.52
C ILE A 102 2.27 1.40 -18.56
N VAL A 103 2.63 1.98 -19.71
CA VAL A 103 3.93 2.66 -19.88
C VAL A 103 3.65 4.11 -20.23
N GLU A 104 4.08 5.04 -19.38
CA GLU A 104 3.84 6.46 -19.54
C GLU A 104 4.85 7.25 -18.71
N ASP A 105 5.31 8.37 -19.24
CA ASP A 105 6.21 9.30 -18.54
C ASP A 105 7.42 8.64 -17.90
N GLY A 106 8.04 7.67 -18.60
CA GLY A 106 9.22 6.98 -18.07
C GLY A 106 8.92 6.01 -16.93
N LEU A 107 7.65 5.63 -16.77
CA LEU A 107 7.23 4.68 -15.75
C LEU A 107 6.50 3.51 -16.40
N ARG A 108 6.60 2.36 -15.77
CA ARG A 108 5.85 1.17 -16.14
C ARG A 108 5.17 0.64 -14.89
N TRP A 109 3.88 0.37 -14.96
CA TRP A 109 3.16 -0.09 -13.77
C TRP A 109 1.99 -1.00 -14.08
N HIS A 110 1.55 -1.72 -13.06
CA HIS A 110 0.28 -2.41 -13.03
C HIS A 110 -0.61 -1.79 -11.96
N ILE A 111 -1.92 -1.83 -12.18
CA ILE A 111 -2.91 -1.54 -11.16
C ILE A 111 -3.37 -2.88 -10.59
N LEU A 112 -3.36 -2.97 -9.26
CA LEU A 112 -3.76 -4.17 -8.55
C LEU A 112 -4.84 -3.82 -7.53
N ALA A 113 -5.51 -4.84 -7.03
CA ALA A 113 -6.47 -4.71 -5.95
C ALA A 113 -6.06 -5.58 -4.78
N ASP A 114 -6.28 -5.09 -3.57
CA ASP A 114 -6.12 -5.87 -2.36
C ASP A 114 -7.30 -6.84 -2.21
N PRO A 115 -7.33 -7.71 -1.18
CA PRO A 115 -8.44 -8.68 -1.03
C PRO A 115 -9.83 -8.07 -0.92
N ASP A 116 -9.95 -6.80 -0.56
CA ASP A 116 -11.22 -6.09 -0.48
C ASP A 116 -11.52 -5.24 -1.70
N GLY A 117 -10.67 -5.30 -2.73
CA GLY A 117 -10.85 -4.52 -3.95
C GLY A 117 -10.25 -3.13 -3.90
N ASN A 118 -9.52 -2.77 -2.85
CA ASN A 118 -8.84 -1.49 -2.78
C ASN A 118 -7.70 -1.45 -3.78
N GLU A 119 -7.70 -0.44 -4.66
CA GLU A 119 -6.73 -0.34 -5.74
C GLU A 119 -5.44 0.30 -5.28
N PHE A 120 -4.33 -0.25 -5.78
CA PHE A 120 -2.98 0.30 -5.59
C PHE A 120 -2.16 -0.02 -6.83
N CYS A 121 -1.02 0.65 -6.97
CA CYS A 121 -0.14 0.43 -8.11
C CYS A 121 1.21 -0.10 -7.65
N VAL A 122 1.78 -0.96 -8.49
CA VAL A 122 3.19 -1.34 -8.40
C VAL A 122 3.86 -0.78 -9.65
N LEU A 123 4.89 0.03 -9.48
CA LEU A 123 5.49 0.73 -10.60
C LEU A 123 7.02 0.66 -10.57
N GLN A 124 7.57 0.68 -11.77
CA GLN A 124 9.02 0.66 -11.98
C GLN A 124 9.42 1.84 -12.85
N PRO A 125 10.34 2.70 -12.37
CA PRO A 125 10.93 3.74 -13.22
C PRO A 125 11.73 3.12 -14.35
N LEU A 126 11.55 3.61 -15.58
CA LEU A 126 12.26 3.15 -16.77
C LEU A 126 13.33 4.15 -17.17
N GLY A 127 14.41 3.64 -17.78
CA GLY A 127 15.44 4.49 -18.33
C GLY A 127 16.21 5.32 -17.32
N ARG A 128 16.05 5.01 -16.04
CA ARG A 128 16.84 5.66 -15.02
C ARG A 128 18.20 4.98 -14.95
N PRO A 129 19.29 5.72 -15.14
CA PRO A 129 20.60 5.11 -14.90
C PRO A 129 20.64 4.61 -13.47
N ALA A 130 21.31 3.49 -13.26
CA ALA A 130 21.56 3.02 -11.92
C ALA A 130 22.16 4.17 -11.13
N ALA A 131 21.62 4.42 -9.93
CA ALA A 131 22.16 5.46 -9.07
C ALA A 131 23.61 5.14 -8.80
N GLY A 132 24.46 5.95 -9.40
CA GLY A 132 25.90 5.82 -9.24
C GLY A 132 26.34 6.49 -7.97
#